data_6ac3d7b6628c642395f1ebf688bdd685
#
_entry.id   6ac3d7b6628c642395f1ebf688bdd685
#
_cell.length_a   1.000
_cell.length_b   1.000
_cell.length_c   1.000
_cell.angle_alpha   90.00
_cell.angle_beta   90.00
_cell.angle_gamma   90.00
#
_symmetry.space_group_name_H-M   'P 1'
#
loop_
_entity.id
_entity.type
_entity.pdbx_description
1 polymer ?
#
loop_
_entity_poly.entity_id
_entity_poly.type
_entity_poly.pdbx_seq_one_letter_code
_entity_poly.pdbx_strand_id
1 'polypeptide(L)'
;MIETATARRHAGDWVGACAAAGFDTDINPRAVARVHGTETAAQLRADLRHLAPDLLRWHLPRVAPDGLLRPGLTIALARYGPPDLGKHCGAVYLVARTAPAWADAGQRITLALWDGSDTGPHPHPRPNRRFRLDLHRHLWDARRTSELRIRSGADKFEVLTGPYSVSENLAGKTADLPEGCAIHTWASEAEILLRAEGRPKGLVRVRFGARREVVAEVSDDKALRIADPPRGTVSGLPLLPDASVWTPPDLELLRAGAITADRLHPLIAEALAPDRTPITTAPPDRTDRVKLVECRGEQHRIGLSEGVLTALDHDPAEIRREELLAALTGAPLPCLRAIDRAHRHPDCLTGVRERLDHGDTAGALAVVEGLLGPDAVLRDGPLRDELELAAQRRITYGLFKAGLIAAGPTRVRPDARRRDRRAHPRHATTR
;
A
#
# COMPACT_ATOMS: atom_id res chain seq x y z
N MET A 1 7.63 -10.56 1.69
CA MET A 1 6.55 -10.13 0.75
C MET A 1 7.08 -9.84 -0.66
N ILE A 2 7.92 -8.81 -0.84
CA ILE A 2 8.45 -8.39 -2.16
C ILE A 2 9.18 -9.56 -2.86
N GLU A 3 10.14 -10.19 -2.21
CA GLU A 3 10.91 -11.32 -2.76
C GLU A 3 9.99 -12.46 -3.24
N THR A 4 9.02 -12.86 -2.40
CA THR A 4 8.07 -13.93 -2.74
C THR A 4 7.18 -13.53 -3.92
N ALA A 5 6.66 -12.31 -3.96
CA ALA A 5 5.83 -11.82 -5.06
C ALA A 5 6.65 -11.75 -6.36
N THR A 6 7.89 -11.26 -6.30
CA THR A 6 8.82 -11.20 -7.44
C THR A 6 9.14 -12.59 -7.98
N ALA A 7 9.47 -13.57 -7.11
CA ALA A 7 9.77 -14.94 -7.52
C ALA A 7 8.55 -15.60 -8.20
N ARG A 8 7.35 -15.43 -7.64
CA ARG A 8 6.10 -15.93 -8.23
C ARG A 8 5.81 -15.30 -9.60
N ARG A 9 5.98 -13.98 -9.71
CA ARG A 9 5.81 -13.26 -10.98
C ARG A 9 6.77 -13.78 -12.05
N HIS A 10 8.05 -13.99 -11.74
CA HIS A 10 9.03 -14.54 -12.68
C HIS A 10 8.68 -15.95 -13.12
N ALA A 11 8.07 -16.75 -12.25
CA ALA A 11 7.55 -18.08 -12.60
C ALA A 11 6.22 -18.04 -13.38
N GLY A 12 5.68 -16.85 -13.68
CA GLY A 12 4.41 -16.69 -14.41
C GLY A 12 3.16 -16.93 -13.54
N ASP A 13 3.33 -17.16 -12.24
CA ASP A 13 2.26 -17.34 -11.26
C ASP A 13 1.77 -15.97 -10.74
N TRP A 14 0.99 -15.29 -11.55
CA TRP A 14 0.45 -13.97 -11.19
C TRP A 14 -0.51 -14.03 -10.00
N VAL A 15 -1.27 -15.14 -9.83
CA VAL A 15 -2.19 -15.33 -8.71
C VAL A 15 -1.42 -15.49 -7.41
N GLY A 16 -0.37 -16.32 -7.41
CA GLY A 16 0.51 -16.47 -6.25
C GLY A 16 1.28 -15.19 -5.92
N ALA A 17 1.69 -14.42 -6.93
CA ALA A 17 2.30 -13.11 -6.72
C ALA A 17 1.31 -12.14 -6.05
N CYS A 18 0.05 -12.08 -6.50
CA CYS A 18 -1.02 -11.32 -5.88
C CYS A 18 -1.24 -11.72 -4.42
N ALA A 19 -1.36 -13.03 -4.16
CA ALA A 19 -1.56 -13.55 -2.80
C ALA A 19 -0.39 -13.16 -1.87
N ALA A 20 0.85 -13.27 -2.35
CA ALA A 20 2.06 -12.89 -1.61
C ALA A 20 2.10 -11.39 -1.27
N ALA A 21 1.56 -10.53 -2.15
CA ALA A 21 1.46 -9.09 -1.94
C ALA A 21 0.20 -8.64 -1.19
N GLY A 22 -0.63 -9.58 -0.71
CA GLY A 22 -1.87 -9.27 0.02
C GLY A 22 -3.03 -8.84 -0.87
N PHE A 23 -3.05 -9.31 -2.13
CA PHE A 23 -4.17 -9.11 -3.04
C PHE A 23 -5.04 -10.36 -3.11
N ASP A 24 -6.35 -10.14 -3.08
CA ASP A 24 -7.34 -11.13 -3.51
C ASP A 24 -7.70 -10.87 -4.98
N THR A 25 -7.97 -11.92 -5.72
CA THR A 25 -8.30 -11.82 -7.15
C THR A 25 -9.71 -12.33 -7.39
N ASP A 26 -10.58 -11.49 -7.95
CA ASP A 26 -11.94 -11.83 -8.36
C ASP A 26 -12.04 -11.88 -9.90
N ILE A 27 -10.96 -12.30 -10.57
CA ILE A 27 -10.85 -12.29 -12.02
C ILE A 27 -10.82 -13.73 -12.54
N ASN A 28 -11.81 -14.05 -13.40
CA ASN A 28 -11.83 -15.28 -14.16
C ASN A 28 -11.67 -14.96 -15.66
N PRO A 29 -10.48 -15.16 -16.26
CA PRO A 29 -10.21 -14.82 -17.66
C PRO A 29 -11.12 -15.53 -18.68
N ARG A 30 -11.62 -16.74 -18.34
CA ARG A 30 -12.57 -17.46 -19.20
C ARG A 30 -13.96 -16.81 -19.19
N ALA A 31 -14.41 -16.34 -18.03
CA ALA A 31 -15.66 -15.59 -17.93
C ALA A 31 -15.56 -14.25 -18.68
N VAL A 32 -14.43 -13.56 -18.56
CA VAL A 32 -14.15 -12.33 -19.30
C VAL A 32 -14.22 -12.53 -20.81
N ALA A 33 -13.64 -13.62 -21.33
CA ALA A 33 -13.69 -13.92 -22.74
C ALA A 33 -15.12 -14.14 -23.25
N ARG A 34 -15.98 -14.73 -22.43
CA ARG A 34 -17.39 -14.95 -22.80
C ARG A 34 -18.23 -13.67 -22.78
N VAL A 35 -17.95 -12.77 -21.84
CA VAL A 35 -18.78 -11.56 -21.61
C VAL A 35 -18.26 -10.37 -22.42
N HIS A 36 -16.95 -10.19 -22.49
CA HIS A 36 -16.30 -9.00 -23.05
C HIS A 36 -15.45 -9.29 -24.31
N GLY A 37 -15.48 -10.52 -24.78
CA GLY A 37 -14.75 -10.95 -25.97
C GLY A 37 -13.32 -11.46 -25.72
N THR A 38 -12.82 -12.21 -26.69
CA THR A 38 -11.51 -12.88 -26.62
C THR A 38 -10.35 -11.89 -26.63
N GLU A 39 -10.49 -10.78 -27.35
CA GLU A 39 -9.46 -9.73 -27.44
C GLU A 39 -9.26 -9.05 -26.08
N THR A 40 -10.34 -8.61 -25.42
CA THR A 40 -10.29 -8.05 -24.06
C THR A 40 -9.65 -9.02 -23.09
N ALA A 41 -10.02 -10.30 -23.15
CA ALA A 41 -9.44 -11.32 -22.30
C ALA A 41 -7.95 -11.57 -22.60
N ALA A 42 -7.51 -11.41 -23.85
CA ALA A 42 -6.10 -11.54 -24.22
C ALA A 42 -5.27 -10.36 -23.69
N GLN A 43 -5.77 -9.13 -23.83
CA GLN A 43 -5.15 -7.93 -23.30
C GLN A 43 -5.05 -8.01 -21.77
N LEU A 44 -6.13 -8.39 -21.09
CA LEU A 44 -6.15 -8.61 -19.64
C LEU A 44 -5.12 -9.63 -19.19
N ARG A 45 -5.03 -10.80 -19.87
CA ARG A 45 -4.02 -11.83 -19.54
C ARG A 45 -2.60 -11.31 -19.73
N ALA A 46 -2.35 -10.51 -20.77
CA ALA A 46 -1.05 -9.88 -20.97
C ALA A 46 -0.69 -8.92 -19.82
N ASP A 47 -1.64 -8.13 -19.36
CA ASP A 47 -1.43 -7.21 -18.25
C ASP A 47 -1.23 -7.95 -16.91
N LEU A 48 -2.03 -8.97 -16.62
CA LEU A 48 -1.89 -9.79 -15.41
C LEU A 48 -0.56 -10.53 -15.34
N ARG A 49 -0.02 -10.98 -16.49
CA ARG A 49 1.30 -11.64 -16.57
C ARG A 49 2.43 -10.72 -16.11
N HIS A 50 2.31 -9.42 -16.36
CA HIS A 50 3.34 -8.42 -16.07
C HIS A 50 3.00 -7.53 -14.88
N LEU A 51 1.86 -7.77 -14.22
CA LEU A 51 1.49 -7.11 -12.99
C LEU A 51 2.53 -7.42 -11.91
N ALA A 52 3.09 -6.38 -11.30
CA ALA A 52 3.90 -6.45 -10.10
C ALA A 52 3.03 -5.97 -8.92
N PRO A 53 2.32 -6.90 -8.23
CA PRO A 53 1.36 -6.51 -7.19
C PRO A 53 2.03 -5.90 -5.95
N ASP A 54 3.25 -6.28 -5.65
CA ASP A 54 4.11 -5.70 -4.62
C ASP A 54 4.46 -4.24 -4.95
N LEU A 55 4.84 -3.94 -6.20
CA LEU A 55 5.07 -2.58 -6.69
C LEU A 55 3.77 -1.76 -6.69
N LEU A 56 2.66 -2.33 -7.14
CA LEU A 56 1.35 -1.68 -7.09
C LEU A 56 1.01 -1.29 -5.65
N ARG A 57 1.18 -2.22 -4.69
CA ARG A 57 0.92 -1.97 -3.27
C ARG A 57 1.82 -0.86 -2.71
N TRP A 58 3.06 -0.77 -3.17
CA TRP A 58 3.99 0.30 -2.80
C TRP A 58 3.43 1.68 -3.15
N HIS A 59 2.84 1.83 -4.34
CA HIS A 59 2.34 3.10 -4.88
C HIS A 59 0.86 3.40 -4.58
N LEU A 60 0.14 2.50 -3.91
CA LEU A 60 -1.25 2.77 -3.57
C LEU A 60 -1.38 3.96 -2.61
N PRO A 61 -2.45 4.76 -2.74
CA PRO A 61 -2.70 5.90 -1.87
C PRO A 61 -2.75 5.53 -0.40
N ARG A 62 -2.06 6.32 0.42
CA ARG A 62 -1.93 6.11 1.86
C ARG A 62 -2.52 7.27 2.65
N VAL A 63 -2.69 7.04 3.94
CA VAL A 63 -3.19 8.03 4.92
C VAL A 63 -2.03 8.41 5.84
N ALA A 64 -1.79 9.72 5.99
CA ALA A 64 -0.83 10.21 6.96
C ALA A 64 -1.48 10.31 8.36
N PRO A 65 -0.72 10.12 9.43
CA PRO A 65 0.73 9.83 9.49
C PRO A 65 1.05 8.33 9.40
N ASP A 66 0.06 7.45 9.50
CA ASP A 66 0.23 6.01 9.77
C ASP A 66 0.79 5.23 8.57
N GLY A 67 0.77 5.83 7.36
CA GLY A 67 1.17 5.15 6.12
C GLY A 67 0.27 3.97 5.72
N LEU A 68 -0.89 3.82 6.36
CA LEU A 68 -1.87 2.79 6.04
C LEU A 68 -2.54 3.05 4.70
N LEU A 69 -2.94 2.00 3.99
CA LEU A 69 -3.68 2.13 2.74
C LEU A 69 -4.97 2.91 2.95
N ARG A 70 -5.25 3.83 2.05
CA ARG A 70 -6.50 4.57 2.09
C ARG A 70 -7.69 3.65 1.82
N PRO A 71 -8.66 3.56 2.73
CA PRO A 71 -9.77 2.63 2.60
C PRO A 71 -10.81 3.09 1.56
N GLY A 72 -11.56 2.13 1.02
CA GLY A 72 -12.74 2.36 0.19
C GLY A 72 -12.45 3.01 -1.17
N LEU A 73 -11.28 2.80 -1.74
CA LEU A 73 -10.94 3.28 -3.08
C LEU A 73 -11.12 2.21 -4.13
N THR A 74 -11.55 2.65 -5.33
CA THR A 74 -11.41 1.90 -6.58
C THR A 74 -10.49 2.66 -7.50
N ILE A 75 -9.41 2.02 -7.92
CA ILE A 75 -8.28 2.62 -8.66
C ILE A 75 -8.20 1.92 -10.00
N ALA A 76 -8.27 2.67 -11.12
CA ALA A 76 -8.10 2.13 -12.45
C ALA A 76 -6.62 1.78 -12.70
N LEU A 77 -6.35 0.57 -13.16
CA LEU A 77 -5.02 0.09 -13.57
C LEU A 77 -4.88 0.01 -15.08
N ALA A 78 -5.92 -0.46 -15.79
CA ALA A 78 -5.96 -0.52 -17.22
C ALA A 78 -7.40 -0.34 -17.73
N ARG A 79 -7.53 0.16 -18.96
CA ARG A 79 -8.80 0.28 -19.67
C ARG A 79 -8.75 -0.59 -20.92
N TYR A 80 -9.80 -1.37 -21.15
CA TYR A 80 -9.98 -2.23 -22.29
C TYR A 80 -11.22 -1.79 -23.07
N GLY A 81 -11.20 -1.97 -24.39
CA GLY A 81 -12.29 -1.61 -25.30
C GLY A 81 -11.94 -0.43 -26.20
N PRO A 82 -12.81 -0.09 -27.15
CA PRO A 82 -12.52 0.91 -28.16
C PRO A 82 -12.34 2.31 -27.52
N PRO A 83 -11.39 3.11 -28.04
CA PRO A 83 -11.10 4.45 -27.52
C PRO A 83 -12.23 5.45 -27.79
N ASP A 84 -13.04 5.24 -28.81
CA ASP A 84 -13.94 6.25 -29.37
C ASP A 84 -15.37 6.28 -28.81
N LEU A 85 -15.76 5.31 -28.00
CA LEU A 85 -17.06 5.34 -27.34
C LEU A 85 -16.97 6.16 -26.07
N GLY A 86 -17.40 7.42 -26.15
CA GLY A 86 -17.36 8.41 -25.09
C GLY A 86 -17.82 7.87 -23.72
N LYS A 87 -17.16 8.36 -22.67
CA LYS A 87 -17.44 8.22 -21.25
C LYS A 87 -18.14 6.92 -20.82
N HIS A 88 -17.33 5.87 -20.62
CA HIS A 88 -17.70 4.62 -19.93
C HIS A 88 -18.67 3.65 -20.63
N CYS A 89 -19.20 3.95 -21.80
CA CYS A 89 -20.07 3.01 -22.51
C CYS A 89 -19.23 1.89 -23.16
N GLY A 90 -19.33 0.67 -22.62
CA GLY A 90 -18.67 -0.52 -23.17
C GLY A 90 -17.17 -0.69 -22.82
N ALA A 91 -16.56 0.20 -22.08
CA ALA A 91 -15.20 0.03 -21.60
C ALA A 91 -15.15 -0.80 -20.31
N VAL A 92 -14.23 -1.77 -20.27
CA VAL A 92 -13.93 -2.58 -19.10
C VAL A 92 -12.63 -2.10 -18.47
N TYR A 93 -12.61 -2.00 -17.16
CA TYR A 93 -11.42 -1.56 -16.42
C TYR A 93 -10.90 -2.67 -15.52
N LEU A 94 -9.61 -2.92 -15.56
CA LEU A 94 -8.92 -3.60 -14.48
C LEU A 94 -8.78 -2.61 -13.32
N VAL A 95 -9.25 -2.99 -12.15
CA VAL A 95 -9.25 -2.12 -10.97
C VAL A 95 -8.65 -2.79 -9.74
N ALA A 96 -7.95 -2.01 -8.92
CA ALA A 96 -7.58 -2.38 -7.57
C ALA A 96 -8.54 -1.69 -6.59
N ARG A 97 -9.11 -2.46 -5.66
CA ARG A 97 -10.05 -1.97 -4.65
C ARG A 97 -9.47 -2.16 -3.25
N THR A 98 -9.36 -1.08 -2.49
CA THR A 98 -9.01 -1.18 -1.07
C THR A 98 -10.26 -1.46 -0.25
N ALA A 99 -10.14 -2.29 0.78
CA ALA A 99 -11.27 -2.60 1.65
C ALA A 99 -11.83 -1.31 2.29
N PRO A 100 -13.16 -1.22 2.49
CA PRO A 100 -13.73 -0.12 3.27
C PRO A 100 -13.26 -0.21 4.72
N ALA A 101 -13.19 0.94 5.42
CA ALA A 101 -12.64 1.02 6.78
C ALA A 101 -13.32 0.10 7.80
N TRP A 102 -14.60 -0.22 7.58
CA TRP A 102 -15.37 -1.13 8.45
C TRP A 102 -15.14 -2.62 8.15
N ALA A 103 -14.56 -2.95 6.98
CA ALA A 103 -14.25 -4.31 6.54
C ALA A 103 -12.73 -4.52 6.37
N ASP A 104 -11.92 -3.63 6.94
CA ASP A 104 -10.45 -3.71 6.87
C ASP A 104 -9.95 -5.00 7.53
N ALA A 105 -9.29 -5.83 6.76
CA ALA A 105 -8.68 -7.09 7.18
C ALA A 105 -7.18 -7.08 6.90
N GLY A 106 -6.45 -6.24 7.62
CA GLY A 106 -5.01 -6.14 7.44
C GLY A 106 -4.65 -5.62 6.05
N GLN A 107 -5.36 -4.59 5.60
CA GLN A 107 -5.09 -3.88 4.34
C GLN A 107 -5.06 -4.78 3.10
N ARG A 108 -5.97 -5.74 3.02
CA ARG A 108 -6.14 -6.54 1.79
C ARG A 108 -6.71 -5.68 0.66
N ILE A 109 -6.27 -5.99 -0.54
CA ILE A 109 -6.66 -5.29 -1.76
C ILE A 109 -7.35 -6.32 -2.67
N THR A 110 -8.42 -5.95 -3.35
CA THR A 110 -9.07 -6.83 -4.32
C THR A 110 -8.75 -6.36 -5.73
N LEU A 111 -8.23 -7.25 -6.56
CA LEU A 111 -8.09 -7.05 -7.99
C LEU A 111 -9.36 -7.56 -8.67
N ALA A 112 -10.04 -6.68 -9.41
CA ALA A 112 -11.34 -6.98 -10.01
C ALA A 112 -11.50 -6.30 -11.38
N LEU A 113 -12.58 -6.62 -12.09
CA LEU A 113 -13.01 -5.87 -13.25
C LEU A 113 -14.19 -4.96 -12.90
N TRP A 114 -14.27 -3.83 -13.57
CA TRP A 114 -15.40 -2.94 -13.55
C TRP A 114 -15.83 -2.60 -14.97
N ASP A 115 -17.07 -2.87 -15.30
CA ASP A 115 -17.69 -2.73 -16.63
C ASP A 115 -18.70 -1.58 -16.72
N GLY A 116 -18.69 -0.70 -15.74
CA GLY A 116 -19.68 0.38 -15.63
C GLY A 116 -20.82 0.07 -14.67
N SER A 117 -20.97 -1.17 -14.22
CA SER A 117 -21.98 -1.54 -13.24
C SER A 117 -21.63 -1.05 -11.83
N ASP A 118 -22.63 -0.66 -11.08
CA ASP A 118 -22.50 -0.28 -9.68
C ASP A 118 -22.93 -1.44 -8.75
N THR A 119 -22.95 -2.68 -9.27
CA THR A 119 -23.30 -3.88 -8.53
C THR A 119 -22.13 -4.41 -7.73
N GLY A 120 -22.40 -4.98 -6.56
CA GLY A 120 -21.40 -5.59 -5.68
C GLY A 120 -21.27 -4.92 -4.32
N PRO A 121 -20.55 -5.55 -3.39
CA PRO A 121 -20.48 -5.11 -1.99
C PRO A 121 -19.61 -3.87 -1.78
N HIS A 122 -18.77 -3.48 -2.75
CA HIS A 122 -17.88 -2.35 -2.57
C HIS A 122 -18.64 -1.00 -2.61
N PRO A 123 -18.47 -0.12 -1.59
CA PRO A 123 -19.24 1.12 -1.46
C PRO A 123 -18.97 2.15 -2.57
N HIS A 124 -17.84 2.03 -3.26
CA HIS A 124 -17.43 2.92 -4.33
C HIS A 124 -16.92 2.10 -5.52
N PRO A 125 -17.82 1.48 -6.32
CA PRO A 125 -17.42 0.58 -7.42
C PRO A 125 -16.72 1.32 -8.56
N ARG A 126 -17.06 2.60 -8.79
CA ARG A 126 -16.48 3.42 -9.88
C ARG A 126 -15.03 3.79 -9.60
N PRO A 127 -14.14 3.69 -10.62
CA PRO A 127 -12.79 4.18 -10.51
C PRO A 127 -12.73 5.66 -10.14
N ASN A 128 -11.91 5.98 -9.18
CA ASN A 128 -11.72 7.35 -8.71
C ASN A 128 -10.83 8.12 -9.69
N ARG A 129 -11.35 9.24 -10.23
CA ARG A 129 -10.64 10.08 -11.21
C ARG A 129 -9.30 10.63 -10.71
N ARG A 130 -9.12 10.70 -9.41
CA ARG A 130 -7.90 11.18 -8.77
C ARG A 130 -6.76 10.17 -8.82
N PHE A 131 -7.10 8.88 -8.85
CA PHE A 131 -6.13 7.79 -8.78
C PHE A 131 -6.20 6.96 -10.07
N ARG A 132 -5.66 7.52 -11.16
CA ARG A 132 -5.68 6.93 -12.50
C ARG A 132 -4.34 6.26 -12.81
N LEU A 133 -4.11 5.08 -12.25
CA LEU A 133 -2.92 4.28 -12.53
C LEU A 133 -2.95 3.63 -13.91
N ASP A 134 -4.08 3.67 -14.61
CA ASP A 134 -4.18 3.34 -16.04
C ASP A 134 -3.33 4.25 -16.92
N LEU A 135 -3.09 5.49 -16.48
CA LEU A 135 -2.17 6.45 -17.12
C LEU A 135 -0.73 6.36 -16.59
N HIS A 136 -0.51 5.60 -15.50
CA HIS A 136 0.78 5.48 -14.80
C HIS A 136 1.19 4.02 -14.67
N ARG A 137 1.24 3.31 -15.80
CA ARG A 137 1.54 1.87 -15.82
C ARG A 137 2.90 1.54 -15.21
N HIS A 138 3.86 2.44 -15.25
CA HIS A 138 5.18 2.29 -14.64
C HIS A 138 5.13 2.09 -13.11
N LEU A 139 4.00 2.36 -12.45
CA LEU A 139 3.80 2.16 -11.02
C LEU A 139 3.26 0.76 -10.66
N TRP A 140 3.01 -0.12 -11.66
CA TRP A 140 2.48 -1.46 -11.41
C TRP A 140 2.83 -2.51 -12.48
N ASP A 141 3.17 -2.12 -13.71
CA ASP A 141 3.56 -3.02 -14.81
C ASP A 141 5.09 -3.12 -14.87
N ALA A 142 5.62 -4.30 -14.56
CA ALA A 142 7.06 -4.52 -14.46
C ALA A 142 7.85 -4.21 -15.75
N ARG A 143 7.19 -4.24 -16.92
CA ARG A 143 7.83 -3.91 -18.21
C ARG A 143 8.08 -2.42 -18.37
N ARG A 144 7.34 -1.59 -17.62
CA ARG A 144 7.30 -0.13 -17.82
C ARG A 144 7.93 0.65 -16.68
N THR A 145 8.50 -0.04 -15.70
CA THR A 145 9.09 0.60 -14.50
C THR A 145 10.21 1.58 -14.85
N SER A 146 10.97 1.34 -15.93
CA SER A 146 12.01 2.26 -16.40
C SER A 146 11.47 3.65 -16.79
N GLU A 147 10.19 3.76 -17.16
CA GLU A 147 9.56 5.05 -17.45
C GLU A 147 9.49 5.96 -16.20
N LEU A 148 9.56 5.37 -15.00
CA LEU A 148 9.48 6.12 -13.74
C LEU A 148 10.54 7.24 -13.68
N ARG A 149 11.76 6.98 -14.14
CA ARG A 149 12.84 7.98 -14.15
C ARG A 149 12.46 9.24 -14.92
N ILE A 150 11.90 9.08 -16.12
CA ILE A 150 11.48 10.20 -16.97
C ILE A 150 10.19 10.83 -16.42
N ARG A 151 9.21 9.99 -16.04
CA ARG A 151 7.89 10.44 -15.58
C ARG A 151 7.94 11.20 -14.25
N SER A 152 8.91 10.89 -13.38
CA SER A 152 9.15 11.60 -12.13
C SER A 152 10.08 12.82 -12.28
N GLY A 153 10.71 13.01 -13.45
CA GLY A 153 11.73 14.04 -13.66
C GLY A 153 13.06 13.75 -12.99
N ALA A 154 13.33 12.50 -12.64
CA ALA A 154 14.61 12.10 -12.06
C ALA A 154 15.77 12.14 -13.07
N ASP A 155 15.47 12.07 -14.36
CA ASP A 155 16.42 12.20 -15.46
C ASP A 155 17.00 13.63 -15.61
N LYS A 156 16.31 14.63 -15.08
CA LYS A 156 16.71 16.05 -15.15
C LYS A 156 17.48 16.51 -13.91
N PHE A 157 17.81 15.59 -13.01
CA PHE A 157 18.39 15.94 -11.70
C PHE A 157 19.76 16.67 -11.82
N GLU A 158 20.60 16.33 -12.77
CA GLU A 158 21.91 16.97 -12.97
C GLU A 158 21.79 18.42 -13.49
N VAL A 159 20.66 18.77 -14.09
CA VAL A 159 20.41 20.12 -14.65
C VAL A 159 19.77 21.06 -13.62
N LEU A 160 19.19 20.52 -12.54
CA LEU A 160 18.33 21.24 -11.59
C LEU A 160 19.04 21.70 -10.30
N THR A 161 20.37 21.66 -10.22
CA THR A 161 21.14 22.32 -9.15
C THR A 161 21.17 23.84 -9.27
N GLY A 162 20.55 24.42 -10.34
CA GLY A 162 20.28 25.84 -10.48
C GLY A 162 18.83 26.17 -10.09
N PRO A 163 18.51 27.44 -9.82
CA PRO A 163 17.13 27.87 -9.58
C PRO A 163 16.27 27.44 -10.77
N TYR A 164 15.21 26.68 -10.48
CA TYR A 164 14.27 26.17 -11.47
C TYR A 164 13.88 27.29 -12.44
N SER A 165 14.18 27.14 -13.72
CA SER A 165 13.57 27.95 -14.75
C SER A 165 12.12 27.47 -14.96
N VAL A 166 11.29 27.73 -13.98
CA VAL A 166 9.83 27.76 -14.14
C VAL A 166 9.60 28.86 -15.18
N SER A 167 8.92 28.52 -16.29
CA SER A 167 8.57 29.54 -17.30
C SER A 167 8.07 30.80 -16.58
N GLU A 168 8.57 31.96 -16.93
CA GLU A 168 8.29 33.24 -16.24
C GLU A 168 6.79 33.50 -16.00
N ASN A 169 5.94 32.88 -16.82
CA ASN A 169 4.48 32.90 -16.69
C ASN A 169 3.90 32.10 -15.51
N LEU A 170 4.68 31.22 -14.86
CA LEU A 170 4.29 30.50 -13.64
C LEU A 170 4.85 31.21 -12.38
N ALA A 171 5.91 31.98 -12.48
CA ALA A 171 6.68 32.51 -11.36
C ALA A 171 5.85 33.32 -10.34
N GLY A 172 4.82 34.06 -10.79
CA GLY A 172 3.96 34.83 -9.88
C GLY A 172 2.88 34.05 -9.14
N LYS A 173 2.43 32.87 -9.68
CA LYS A 173 1.33 32.08 -9.12
C LYS A 173 1.82 30.78 -8.46
N THR A 174 3.10 30.44 -8.60
CA THR A 174 3.69 29.23 -7.98
C THR A 174 4.02 29.39 -6.50
N ALA A 175 4.18 30.65 -6.03
CA ALA A 175 4.43 30.93 -4.62
C ALA A 175 3.33 30.38 -3.68
N ASP A 176 2.11 30.17 -4.19
CA ASP A 176 0.99 29.63 -3.46
C ASP A 176 0.85 28.10 -3.55
N LEU A 177 1.72 27.40 -4.31
CA LEU A 177 1.63 25.97 -4.46
C LEU A 177 2.26 25.26 -3.25
N PRO A 178 1.71 24.09 -2.85
CA PRO A 178 2.31 23.29 -1.78
C PRO A 178 3.71 22.80 -2.17
N GLU A 179 4.58 22.68 -1.18
CA GLU A 179 5.87 22.03 -1.32
C GLU A 179 5.71 20.54 -1.78
N GLY A 180 6.66 20.03 -2.53
CA GLY A 180 6.63 18.65 -3.06
C GLY A 180 5.81 18.48 -4.35
N CYS A 181 5.27 19.56 -4.95
CA CYS A 181 4.59 19.45 -6.23
C CYS A 181 5.58 19.21 -7.39
N ALA A 182 5.27 18.24 -8.26
CA ALA A 182 6.07 17.90 -9.44
C ALA A 182 5.76 18.83 -10.65
N ILE A 183 5.78 20.15 -10.46
CA ILE A 183 5.33 21.15 -11.47
C ILE A 183 6.00 20.94 -12.82
N HIS A 184 7.27 20.55 -12.82
CA HIS A 184 8.09 20.34 -14.02
C HIS A 184 7.62 19.18 -14.91
N THR A 185 6.78 18.28 -14.39
CA THR A 185 6.20 17.14 -15.16
C THR A 185 4.74 17.39 -15.55
N TRP A 186 4.06 18.40 -14.96
CA TRP A 186 2.61 18.59 -15.17
C TRP A 186 2.21 18.79 -16.62
N ALA A 187 3.01 19.45 -17.42
CA ALA A 187 2.70 19.68 -18.83
C ALA A 187 2.60 18.37 -19.61
N SER A 188 3.63 17.50 -19.50
CA SER A 188 3.66 16.20 -20.17
C SER A 188 2.58 15.26 -19.62
N GLU A 189 2.32 15.29 -18.32
CA GLU A 189 1.29 14.48 -17.69
C GLU A 189 -0.13 14.94 -18.08
N ALA A 190 -0.35 16.25 -18.19
CA ALA A 190 -1.60 16.79 -18.66
C ALA A 190 -1.87 16.45 -20.14
N GLU A 191 -0.85 16.45 -21.00
CA GLU A 191 -0.98 15.95 -22.36
C GLU A 191 -1.43 14.48 -22.42
N ILE A 192 -0.83 13.63 -21.58
CA ILE A 192 -1.21 12.20 -21.49
C ILE A 192 -2.67 12.07 -21.07
N LEU A 193 -3.08 12.82 -20.04
CA LEU A 193 -4.45 12.85 -19.57
C LEU A 193 -5.44 13.31 -20.64
N LEU A 194 -5.16 14.45 -21.29
CA LEU A 194 -6.03 15.04 -22.30
C LEU A 194 -6.17 14.08 -23.51
N ARG A 195 -5.07 13.46 -23.94
CA ARG A 195 -5.09 12.46 -25.02
C ARG A 195 -5.94 11.25 -24.64
N ALA A 196 -5.83 10.77 -23.40
CA ALA A 196 -6.65 9.65 -22.91
C ALA A 196 -8.16 10.00 -22.81
N GLU A 197 -8.49 11.30 -22.66
CA GLU A 197 -9.86 11.81 -22.67
C GLU A 197 -10.34 12.20 -24.09
N GLY A 198 -9.57 11.88 -25.15
CA GLY A 198 -9.89 12.22 -26.54
C GLY A 198 -9.78 13.73 -26.86
N ARG A 199 -9.00 14.47 -26.09
CA ARG A 199 -8.80 15.92 -26.25
C ARG A 199 -7.35 16.20 -26.59
N PRO A 200 -7.05 16.88 -27.70
CA PRO A 200 -5.66 17.16 -28.06
C PRO A 200 -5.02 18.24 -27.17
N LYS A 201 -5.83 19.14 -26.62
CA LYS A 201 -5.44 20.27 -25.75
C LYS A 201 -6.60 20.76 -24.91
N GLY A 202 -6.34 21.62 -23.96
CA GLY A 202 -7.36 22.28 -23.16
C GLY A 202 -7.01 22.46 -21.69
N LEU A 203 -8.04 22.72 -20.90
CA LEU A 203 -7.93 22.95 -19.48
C LEU A 203 -7.91 21.63 -18.70
N VAL A 204 -7.04 21.55 -17.72
CA VAL A 204 -6.98 20.48 -16.73
C VAL A 204 -7.08 21.07 -15.32
N ARG A 205 -7.59 20.29 -14.41
CA ARG A 205 -7.68 20.65 -13.00
C ARG A 205 -6.60 19.91 -12.22
N VAL A 206 -5.85 20.65 -11.40
CA VAL A 206 -4.84 20.11 -10.50
C VAL A 206 -5.32 20.31 -9.06
N ARG A 207 -5.34 19.24 -8.25
CA ARG A 207 -5.91 19.26 -6.92
C ARG A 207 -4.89 18.88 -5.85
N PHE A 208 -4.68 19.75 -4.86
CA PHE A 208 -3.70 19.59 -3.78
C PHE A 208 -4.29 19.07 -2.46
N GLY A 209 -5.56 18.81 -2.39
CA GLY A 209 -6.21 18.38 -1.16
C GLY A 209 -7.72 18.43 -1.26
N ALA A 210 -8.39 18.64 -0.14
CA ALA A 210 -9.85 18.67 -0.11
C ALA A 210 -10.44 19.95 -0.75
N ARG A 211 -9.74 21.08 -0.63
CA ARG A 211 -10.28 22.40 -1.00
C ARG A 211 -9.37 23.23 -1.90
N ARG A 212 -8.11 22.87 -2.06
CA ARG A 212 -7.15 23.63 -2.90
C ARG A 212 -7.04 22.96 -4.26
N GLU A 213 -7.35 23.70 -5.28
CA GLU A 213 -7.18 23.28 -6.68
C GLU A 213 -6.84 24.49 -7.54
N VAL A 214 -6.16 24.24 -8.64
CA VAL A 214 -5.90 25.21 -9.69
C VAL A 214 -6.35 24.65 -11.02
N VAL A 215 -6.68 25.54 -11.94
CA VAL A 215 -6.90 25.20 -13.35
C VAL A 215 -5.63 25.55 -14.11
N ALA A 216 -5.21 24.66 -14.98
CA ALA A 216 -4.05 24.85 -15.82
C ALA A 216 -4.42 24.56 -17.28
N GLU A 217 -3.86 25.33 -18.19
CA GLU A 217 -4.04 25.17 -19.64
C GLU A 217 -2.78 24.64 -20.27
N VAL A 218 -2.93 23.63 -21.12
CA VAL A 218 -1.86 23.11 -21.97
C VAL A 218 -1.93 23.81 -23.31
N SER A 219 -0.92 24.63 -23.59
CA SER A 219 -0.80 25.41 -24.82
C SER A 219 -0.20 24.61 -25.98
N ASP A 220 -0.25 25.17 -27.18
CA ASP A 220 0.31 24.53 -28.41
C ASP A 220 1.84 24.35 -28.35
N ASP A 221 2.55 25.19 -27.61
CA ASP A 221 3.99 25.10 -27.33
C ASP A 221 4.34 24.07 -26.23
N LYS A 222 3.34 23.26 -25.80
CA LYS A 222 3.46 22.29 -24.71
C LYS A 222 3.81 22.90 -23.34
N ALA A 223 3.69 24.20 -23.20
CA ALA A 223 3.81 24.88 -21.93
C ALA A 223 2.53 24.75 -21.12
N LEU A 224 2.68 24.61 -19.81
CA LEU A 224 1.54 24.65 -18.88
C LEU A 224 1.45 26.05 -18.27
N ARG A 225 0.25 26.63 -18.29
CA ARG A 225 -0.03 27.95 -17.69
C ARG A 225 -1.16 27.83 -16.70
N ILE A 226 -1.04 28.47 -15.55
CA ILE A 226 -2.16 28.55 -14.60
C ILE A 226 -3.18 29.53 -15.20
N ALA A 227 -4.38 29.02 -15.43
CA ALA A 227 -5.50 29.75 -16.00
C ALA A 227 -6.52 30.13 -14.93
N ASP A 228 -7.28 31.17 -15.20
CA ASP A 228 -8.44 31.48 -14.36
C ASP A 228 -9.54 30.45 -14.59
N PRO A 229 -10.31 30.10 -13.54
CA PRO A 229 -11.41 29.14 -13.67
C PRO A 229 -12.40 29.63 -14.75
N PRO A 230 -12.81 28.73 -15.67
CA PRO A 230 -13.78 29.09 -16.68
C PRO A 230 -15.11 29.46 -16.02
N ARG A 231 -15.88 30.38 -16.65
CA ARG A 231 -17.25 30.68 -16.23
C ARG A 231 -18.11 29.42 -16.41
N GLY A 232 -18.37 28.72 -15.30
CA GLY A 232 -19.15 27.49 -15.30
C GLY A 232 -18.59 26.43 -14.34
N THR A 233 -18.97 25.16 -14.53
CA THR A 233 -18.63 24.09 -13.60
C THR A 233 -17.22 23.54 -13.85
N VAL A 234 -16.28 23.90 -13.01
CA VAL A 234 -14.89 23.41 -13.03
C VAL A 234 -14.82 21.87 -12.83
N SER A 235 -15.82 21.28 -12.15
CA SER A 235 -15.87 19.84 -11.87
C SER A 235 -15.92 18.95 -13.12
N GLY A 236 -16.31 19.49 -14.28
CA GLY A 236 -16.34 18.78 -15.57
C GLY A 236 -14.98 18.66 -16.26
N LEU A 237 -13.98 19.43 -15.82
CA LEU A 237 -12.63 19.37 -16.38
C LEU A 237 -11.91 18.07 -16.03
N PRO A 238 -11.03 17.55 -16.92
CA PRO A 238 -10.12 16.46 -16.60
C PRO A 238 -9.30 16.80 -15.35
N LEU A 239 -9.18 15.82 -14.45
CA LEU A 239 -8.44 15.96 -13.21
C LEU A 239 -7.08 15.31 -13.34
N LEU A 240 -6.01 16.06 -13.16
CA LEU A 240 -4.65 15.53 -13.16
C LEU A 240 -4.52 14.50 -12.03
N PRO A 241 -4.08 13.25 -12.32
CA PRO A 241 -3.94 12.22 -11.32
C PRO A 241 -2.93 12.61 -10.22
N ASP A 242 -3.20 12.19 -8.99
CA ASP A 242 -2.30 12.49 -7.86
C ASP A 242 -0.86 12.01 -8.08
N ALA A 243 -0.67 10.89 -8.78
CA ALA A 243 0.64 10.38 -9.15
C ALA A 243 1.45 11.33 -10.05
N SER A 244 0.77 12.26 -10.75
CA SER A 244 1.40 13.31 -11.57
C SER A 244 1.55 14.63 -10.82
N VAL A 245 0.73 14.84 -9.78
CA VAL A 245 0.73 16.12 -9.04
C VAL A 245 1.94 16.26 -8.15
N TRP A 246 2.37 15.15 -7.56
CA TRP A 246 3.37 15.12 -6.51
C TRP A 246 4.65 14.44 -6.97
N THR A 247 5.78 14.95 -6.49
CA THR A 247 7.06 14.22 -6.59
C THR A 247 6.92 12.89 -5.86
N PRO A 248 7.34 11.75 -6.46
CA PRO A 248 7.30 10.47 -5.76
C PRO A 248 8.08 10.54 -4.44
N PRO A 249 7.52 10.03 -3.33
CA PRO A 249 8.21 10.05 -2.03
C PRO A 249 9.58 9.39 -2.04
N ASP A 250 9.72 8.31 -2.80
CA ASP A 250 11.01 7.60 -2.98
C ASP A 250 12.08 8.52 -3.56
N LEU A 251 11.73 9.34 -4.54
CA LEU A 251 12.63 10.30 -5.16
C LEU A 251 12.98 11.45 -4.21
N GLU A 252 12.01 11.94 -3.43
CA GLU A 252 12.26 12.98 -2.41
C GLU A 252 13.21 12.47 -1.32
N LEU A 253 12.98 11.25 -0.81
CA LEU A 253 13.82 10.64 0.21
C LEU A 253 15.23 10.36 -0.28
N LEU A 254 15.39 9.90 -1.54
CA LEU A 254 16.71 9.72 -2.17
C LEU A 254 17.45 11.07 -2.31
N ARG A 255 16.76 12.11 -2.79
CA ARG A 255 17.33 13.46 -2.96
C ARG A 255 17.77 14.08 -1.63
N ALA A 256 16.98 13.85 -0.59
CA ALA A 256 17.30 14.30 0.76
C ALA A 256 18.39 13.46 1.46
N GLY A 257 18.86 12.38 0.84
CA GLY A 257 19.79 11.43 1.48
C GLY A 257 19.19 10.70 2.69
N ALA A 258 17.86 10.76 2.86
CA ALA A 258 17.15 10.14 3.99
C ALA A 258 17.01 8.61 3.84
N ILE A 259 17.15 8.10 2.63
CA ILE A 259 17.12 6.68 2.32
C ILE A 259 18.14 6.35 1.24
N THR A 260 18.69 5.14 1.30
CA THR A 260 19.59 4.59 0.27
C THR A 260 18.79 3.72 -0.71
N ALA A 261 19.29 3.57 -1.93
CA ALA A 261 18.57 2.86 -3.00
C ALA A 261 18.29 1.37 -2.69
N ASP A 262 19.11 0.74 -1.85
CA ASP A 262 18.95 -0.65 -1.40
C ASP A 262 17.74 -0.86 -0.48
N ARG A 263 17.20 0.21 0.11
CA ARG A 263 16.02 0.18 0.95
C ARG A 263 14.71 0.43 0.18
N LEU A 264 14.81 0.76 -1.10
CA LEU A 264 13.66 0.92 -1.98
C LEU A 264 13.17 -0.44 -2.51
N HIS A 265 11.96 -0.42 -3.07
CA HIS A 265 11.50 -1.54 -3.87
C HIS A 265 12.49 -1.82 -5.03
N PRO A 266 12.90 -3.08 -5.32
CA PRO A 266 13.95 -3.38 -6.31
C PRO A 266 13.71 -2.72 -7.68
N LEU A 267 12.49 -2.77 -8.20
CA LEU A 267 12.14 -2.15 -9.48
C LEU A 267 12.22 -0.62 -9.47
N ILE A 268 11.93 0.01 -8.32
CA ILE A 268 12.07 1.48 -8.16
C ILE A 268 13.55 1.84 -8.08
N ALA A 269 14.32 1.09 -7.31
CA ALA A 269 15.74 1.29 -7.18
C ALA A 269 16.47 1.16 -8.53
N GLU A 270 16.09 0.17 -9.35
CA GLU A 270 16.60 0.00 -10.71
C GLU A 270 16.25 1.19 -11.60
N ALA A 271 15.02 1.72 -11.50
CA ALA A 271 14.57 2.83 -12.31
C ALA A 271 15.20 4.18 -11.88
N LEU A 272 15.30 4.46 -10.59
CA LEU A 272 15.77 5.75 -10.06
C LEU A 272 17.28 5.84 -9.85
N ALA A 273 17.92 4.71 -9.56
CA ALA A 273 19.37 4.61 -9.29
C ALA A 273 20.00 3.43 -10.06
N PRO A 274 20.04 3.47 -11.40
CA PRO A 274 20.49 2.34 -12.23
C PRO A 274 21.98 2.01 -12.01
N ASP A 275 22.79 2.99 -11.67
CA ASP A 275 24.26 2.84 -11.50
C ASP A 275 24.68 2.30 -10.12
N ARG A 276 23.71 1.90 -9.29
CA ARG A 276 23.99 1.36 -7.95
C ARG A 276 24.68 -0.01 -8.03
N THR A 277 25.66 -0.22 -7.19
CA THR A 277 26.19 -1.56 -6.93
C THR A 277 25.23 -2.27 -5.95
N PRO A 278 24.67 -3.45 -6.29
CA PRO A 278 23.81 -4.19 -5.38
C PRO A 278 24.58 -4.55 -4.11
N ILE A 279 24.17 -4.05 -2.96
CA ILE A 279 24.70 -4.52 -1.68
C ILE A 279 23.98 -5.82 -1.38
N THR A 280 24.68 -6.94 -1.49
CA THR A 280 24.19 -8.25 -1.06
C THR A 280 24.18 -8.24 0.46
N THR A 281 23.10 -7.77 1.07
CA THR A 281 22.86 -7.96 2.50
C THR A 281 22.56 -9.43 2.73
N ALA A 282 23.51 -10.11 3.36
CA ALA A 282 23.25 -11.44 3.91
C ALA A 282 22.02 -11.35 4.85
N PRO A 283 21.12 -12.33 4.83
CA PRO A 283 20.01 -12.36 5.76
C PRO A 283 20.55 -12.31 7.19
N PRO A 284 19.93 -11.55 8.10
CA PRO A 284 20.37 -11.51 9.48
C PRO A 284 20.34 -12.92 10.04
N ASP A 285 21.48 -13.32 10.57
CA ASP A 285 21.70 -14.63 11.18
C ASP A 285 20.56 -14.89 12.20
N ARG A 286 19.82 -15.95 11.99
CA ARG A 286 18.84 -16.47 12.95
C ARG A 286 19.62 -17.11 14.09
N THR A 287 20.33 -16.29 14.85
CA THR A 287 20.90 -16.74 16.10
C THR A 287 19.74 -17.06 17.05
N ASP A 288 19.66 -18.30 17.48
CA ASP A 288 18.84 -18.73 18.60
C ASP A 288 18.96 -17.71 19.73
N ARG A 289 17.92 -16.90 19.92
CA ARG A 289 17.90 -15.85 20.94
C ARG A 289 17.60 -16.49 22.29
N VAL A 290 18.62 -17.16 22.82
CA VAL A 290 18.59 -17.59 24.22
C VAL A 290 18.62 -16.31 25.06
N LYS A 291 17.53 -16.06 25.82
CA LYS A 291 17.42 -14.93 26.73
C LYS A 291 17.98 -15.37 28.09
N LEU A 292 18.97 -14.63 28.60
CA LEU A 292 19.47 -14.82 29.96
C LEU A 292 18.61 -14.06 30.95
N VAL A 293 18.24 -14.72 32.04
CA VAL A 293 17.46 -14.15 33.15
C VAL A 293 18.11 -14.49 34.46
N GLU A 294 18.33 -13.49 35.29
CA GLU A 294 18.82 -13.70 36.67
C GLU A 294 17.68 -14.27 37.52
N CYS A 295 17.94 -15.45 38.09
CA CYS A 295 16.99 -16.18 38.92
C CYS A 295 17.72 -16.81 40.09
N ARG A 296 17.38 -16.43 41.31
CA ARG A 296 18.01 -16.93 42.56
C ARG A 296 19.53 -16.68 42.66
N GLY A 297 20.00 -15.58 42.04
CA GLY A 297 21.43 -15.23 42.06
C GLY A 297 22.28 -15.91 40.97
N GLU A 298 21.67 -16.70 40.10
CA GLU A 298 22.31 -17.35 38.95
C GLU A 298 21.69 -16.90 37.63
N GLN A 299 22.46 -16.97 36.54
CA GLN A 299 21.98 -16.64 35.18
C GLN A 299 21.42 -17.89 34.52
N HIS A 300 20.13 -17.89 34.24
CA HIS A 300 19.42 -18.99 33.59
C HIS A 300 19.01 -18.64 32.17
N ARG A 301 19.08 -19.61 31.28
CA ARG A 301 18.71 -19.49 29.88
C ARG A 301 17.22 -19.77 29.68
N ILE A 302 16.56 -18.90 28.95
CA ILE A 302 15.20 -19.16 28.45
C ILE A 302 15.31 -19.34 26.93
N GLY A 303 14.77 -20.43 26.42
CA GLY A 303 14.78 -20.77 24.99
C GLY A 303 13.72 -21.82 24.65
N LEU A 304 13.66 -22.18 23.38
CA LEU A 304 12.73 -23.20 22.90
C LEU A 304 13.25 -24.61 23.23
N SER A 305 12.41 -25.41 23.87
CA SER A 305 12.60 -26.85 24.07
C SER A 305 11.34 -27.57 23.62
N GLU A 306 11.48 -28.57 22.76
CA GLU A 306 10.34 -29.32 22.17
C GLU A 306 9.27 -28.40 21.55
N GLY A 307 9.69 -27.30 20.93
CA GLY A 307 8.78 -26.34 20.28
C GLY A 307 8.05 -25.36 21.22
N VAL A 308 8.39 -25.33 22.50
CA VAL A 308 7.77 -24.42 23.48
C VAL A 308 8.82 -23.63 24.24
N LEU A 309 8.53 -22.35 24.54
CA LEU A 309 9.40 -21.48 25.32
C LEU A 309 9.45 -21.95 26.80
N THR A 310 10.63 -22.31 27.26
CA THR A 310 10.86 -22.83 28.60
C THR A 310 12.20 -22.33 29.20
N ALA A 311 12.35 -22.50 30.51
CA ALA A 311 13.63 -22.28 31.20
C ALA A 311 14.52 -23.53 31.06
N LEU A 312 15.61 -23.39 30.28
CA LEU A 312 16.45 -24.53 29.89
C LEU A 312 17.32 -25.08 31.01
N ASP A 313 17.65 -24.26 32.01
CA ASP A 313 18.57 -24.62 33.10
C ASP A 313 17.85 -25.03 34.38
N HIS A 314 16.53 -25.26 34.32
CA HIS A 314 15.72 -25.77 35.42
C HIS A 314 15.21 -27.17 35.12
N ASP A 315 15.11 -28.00 36.16
CA ASP A 315 14.43 -29.29 36.07
C ASP A 315 12.91 -29.06 35.78
N PRO A 316 12.34 -29.72 34.76
CA PRO A 316 10.92 -29.63 34.44
C PRO A 316 9.99 -29.91 35.65
N ALA A 317 10.36 -30.80 36.55
CA ALA A 317 9.61 -31.11 37.76
C ALA A 317 9.71 -29.93 38.78
N GLU A 318 10.81 -29.21 38.82
CA GLU A 318 10.95 -28.02 39.62
C GLU A 318 10.08 -26.87 39.07
N ILE A 319 10.11 -26.64 37.76
CA ILE A 319 9.27 -25.63 37.11
C ILE A 319 7.80 -25.87 37.42
N ARG A 320 7.32 -27.09 37.28
CA ARG A 320 5.91 -27.46 37.58
C ARG A 320 5.54 -27.18 39.05
N ARG A 321 6.44 -27.49 40.00
CA ARG A 321 6.24 -27.16 41.42
C ARG A 321 6.17 -25.69 41.69
N GLU A 322 7.04 -24.91 41.05
CA GLU A 322 7.08 -23.46 41.20
C GLU A 322 5.88 -22.77 40.52
N GLU A 323 5.36 -23.32 39.40
CA GLU A 323 4.11 -22.84 38.79
C GLU A 323 2.92 -23.03 39.73
N LEU A 324 2.83 -24.18 40.38
CA LEU A 324 1.78 -24.46 41.38
C LEU A 324 1.94 -23.54 42.61
N LEU A 325 3.17 -23.31 43.09
CA LEU A 325 3.45 -22.40 44.18
C LEU A 325 3.12 -20.96 43.81
N ALA A 326 3.47 -20.53 42.60
CA ALA A 326 3.14 -19.21 42.08
C ALA A 326 1.63 -18.98 41.99
N ALA A 327 0.86 -20.01 41.60
CA ALA A 327 -0.59 -19.94 41.57
C ALA A 327 -1.22 -19.73 42.97
N LEU A 328 -0.55 -20.24 44.01
CA LEU A 328 -0.99 -20.10 45.39
C LEU A 328 -0.51 -18.79 46.06
N THR A 329 0.72 -18.38 45.75
CA THR A 329 1.38 -17.25 46.47
C THR A 329 1.37 -15.94 45.68
N GLY A 330 1.07 -15.99 44.34
CA GLY A 330 1.13 -14.86 43.47
C GLY A 330 2.55 -14.36 43.12
N ALA A 331 3.60 -15.08 43.54
CA ALA A 331 5.00 -14.68 43.38
C ALA A 331 5.80 -15.66 42.53
N PRO A 332 5.68 -15.65 41.20
CA PRO A 332 6.42 -16.54 40.32
C PRO A 332 7.91 -16.21 40.28
N LEU A 333 8.74 -17.24 40.04
CA LEU A 333 10.17 -17.08 39.78
C LEU A 333 10.45 -16.08 38.63
N PRO A 334 11.61 -15.41 38.63
CA PRO A 334 12.00 -14.50 37.56
C PRO A 334 11.96 -15.14 36.15
N CYS A 335 12.36 -16.41 36.01
CA CYS A 335 12.26 -17.16 34.76
C CYS A 335 10.80 -17.33 34.29
N LEU A 336 9.91 -17.73 35.20
CA LEU A 336 8.48 -17.89 34.90
C LEU A 336 7.82 -16.53 34.57
N ARG A 337 8.22 -15.46 35.26
CA ARG A 337 7.77 -14.08 34.92
C ARG A 337 8.23 -13.66 33.53
N ALA A 338 9.46 -13.98 33.16
CA ALA A 338 9.99 -13.62 31.83
C ALA A 338 9.26 -14.40 30.72
N ILE A 339 8.95 -15.70 30.95
CA ILE A 339 8.14 -16.51 30.04
C ILE A 339 6.71 -15.95 29.96
N ASP A 340 6.08 -15.65 31.07
CA ASP A 340 4.73 -15.06 31.10
C ASP A 340 4.67 -13.71 30.37
N ARG A 341 5.69 -12.87 30.59
CA ARG A 341 5.82 -11.60 29.84
C ARG A 341 5.99 -11.83 28.35
N ALA A 342 6.76 -12.83 27.92
CA ALA A 342 6.93 -13.15 26.50
C ALA A 342 5.61 -13.59 25.84
N HIS A 343 4.76 -14.30 26.60
CA HIS A 343 3.43 -14.69 26.11
C HIS A 343 2.42 -13.53 26.07
N ARG A 344 2.43 -12.65 27.06
CA ARG A 344 1.41 -11.59 27.20
C ARG A 344 1.81 -10.30 26.51
N HIS A 345 3.02 -9.86 26.75
CA HIS A 345 3.53 -8.56 26.29
C HIS A 345 5.00 -8.67 25.87
N PRO A 346 5.30 -9.38 24.76
CA PRO A 346 6.67 -9.52 24.26
C PRO A 346 7.24 -8.19 23.79
N ASP A 347 8.57 -8.08 23.82
CA ASP A 347 9.29 -6.91 23.32
C ASP A 347 9.05 -6.67 21.81
N CYS A 348 8.72 -7.74 21.05
CA CYS A 348 8.37 -7.68 19.63
C CYS A 348 6.91 -7.28 19.33
N LEU A 349 6.06 -7.04 20.35
CA LEU A 349 4.62 -6.78 20.16
C LEU A 349 4.34 -5.62 19.19
N THR A 350 5.14 -4.54 19.27
CA THR A 350 5.01 -3.41 18.34
C THR A 350 5.23 -3.86 16.90
N GLY A 351 6.29 -4.61 16.62
CA GLY A 351 6.55 -5.14 15.29
C GLY A 351 5.51 -6.15 14.80
N VAL A 352 4.93 -6.95 15.71
CA VAL A 352 3.80 -7.85 15.40
C VAL A 352 2.57 -7.04 15.00
N ARG A 353 2.23 -6.00 15.78
CA ARG A 353 1.10 -5.09 15.49
C ARG A 353 1.27 -4.41 14.15
N GLU A 354 2.44 -3.82 13.87
CA GLU A 354 2.73 -3.19 12.60
C GLU A 354 2.56 -4.16 11.41
N ARG A 355 3.06 -5.40 11.53
CA ARG A 355 2.87 -6.42 10.50
C ARG A 355 1.40 -6.76 10.27
N LEU A 356 0.62 -6.94 11.34
CA LEU A 356 -0.82 -7.22 11.26
C LEU A 356 -1.58 -6.03 10.63
N ASP A 357 -1.23 -4.80 10.97
CA ASP A 357 -1.82 -3.60 10.41
C ASP A 357 -1.51 -3.45 8.91
N HIS A 358 -0.32 -3.86 8.48
CA HIS A 358 0.06 -3.89 7.07
C HIS A 358 -0.37 -5.16 6.31
N GLY A 359 -1.07 -6.08 6.96
CA GLY A 359 -1.60 -7.30 6.36
C GLY A 359 -0.58 -8.44 6.21
N ASP A 360 0.61 -8.31 6.78
CA ASP A 360 1.62 -9.37 6.83
C ASP A 360 1.37 -10.33 7.99
N THR A 361 0.23 -11.03 7.93
CA THR A 361 -0.16 -12.01 8.96
C THR A 361 0.84 -13.14 9.07
N ALA A 362 1.37 -13.62 7.95
CA ALA A 362 2.35 -14.71 7.94
C ALA A 362 3.66 -14.29 8.63
N GLY A 363 4.15 -13.09 8.34
CA GLY A 363 5.34 -12.56 9.01
C GLY A 363 5.10 -12.26 10.49
N ALA A 364 3.89 -11.83 10.87
CA ALA A 364 3.53 -11.64 12.28
C ALA A 364 3.54 -12.98 13.04
N LEU A 365 2.90 -14.01 12.48
CA LEU A 365 2.89 -15.37 13.07
C LEU A 365 4.29 -15.96 13.14
N ALA A 366 5.10 -15.83 12.09
CA ALA A 366 6.48 -16.32 12.11
C ALA A 366 7.35 -15.68 13.21
N VAL A 367 7.11 -14.40 13.54
CA VAL A 367 7.77 -13.74 14.67
C VAL A 367 7.31 -14.35 16.00
N VAL A 368 6.00 -14.60 16.16
CA VAL A 368 5.43 -15.18 17.38
C VAL A 368 5.89 -16.64 17.55
N GLU A 369 5.86 -17.44 16.49
CA GLU A 369 6.35 -18.82 16.49
C GLU A 369 7.85 -18.90 16.77
N GLY A 370 8.63 -17.96 16.21
CA GLY A 370 10.07 -17.87 16.51
C GLY A 370 10.39 -17.47 17.95
N LEU A 371 9.46 -16.81 18.64
CA LEU A 371 9.62 -16.42 20.05
C LEU A 371 9.13 -17.49 21.02
N LEU A 372 7.92 -18.01 20.78
CA LEU A 372 7.21 -18.87 21.73
C LEU A 372 7.25 -20.36 21.33
N GLY A 373 7.54 -20.64 20.05
CA GLY A 373 7.46 -21.94 19.42
C GLY A 373 6.13 -22.16 18.69
N PRO A 374 6.11 -23.11 17.72
CA PRO A 374 4.94 -23.39 16.88
C PRO A 374 3.77 -23.99 17.66
N ASP A 375 4.05 -24.69 18.76
CA ASP A 375 3.04 -25.38 19.58
C ASP A 375 2.61 -24.60 20.82
N ALA A 376 3.06 -23.33 20.96
CA ALA A 376 2.79 -22.51 22.11
C ALA A 376 1.32 -22.07 22.19
N VAL A 377 0.68 -22.34 23.32
CA VAL A 377 -0.65 -21.80 23.64
C VAL A 377 -0.50 -20.38 24.17
N LEU A 378 -1.12 -19.42 23.47
CA LEU A 378 -1.08 -18.03 23.88
C LEU A 378 -1.84 -17.81 25.19
N ARG A 379 -1.22 -17.06 26.11
CA ARG A 379 -1.85 -16.62 27.36
C ARG A 379 -2.65 -15.34 27.13
N ASP A 380 -3.64 -15.09 27.99
CA ASP A 380 -4.43 -13.83 27.95
C ASP A 380 -3.51 -12.62 28.09
N GLY A 381 -3.67 -11.65 27.19
CA GLY A 381 -2.86 -10.44 27.19
C GLY A 381 -2.77 -9.77 25.82
N PRO A 382 -2.08 -8.63 25.73
CA PRO A 382 -2.03 -7.79 24.53
C PRO A 382 -1.59 -8.50 23.24
N LEU A 383 -0.71 -9.50 23.32
CA LEU A 383 -0.31 -10.27 22.14
C LEU A 383 -1.49 -11.07 21.58
N ARG A 384 -2.21 -11.80 22.46
CA ARG A 384 -3.38 -12.57 22.06
C ARG A 384 -4.49 -11.66 21.52
N ASP A 385 -4.75 -10.53 22.19
CA ASP A 385 -5.77 -9.57 21.79
C ASP A 385 -5.52 -9.05 20.37
N GLU A 386 -4.27 -8.73 20.03
CA GLU A 386 -3.91 -8.27 18.66
C GLU A 386 -4.13 -9.36 17.60
N LEU A 387 -3.78 -10.60 17.90
CA LEU A 387 -3.98 -11.72 16.97
C LEU A 387 -5.48 -12.06 16.81
N GLU A 388 -6.26 -12.04 17.89
CA GLU A 388 -7.72 -12.22 17.84
C GLU A 388 -8.40 -11.08 17.06
N LEU A 389 -7.98 -9.84 17.29
CA LEU A 389 -8.49 -8.69 16.54
C LEU A 389 -8.18 -8.81 15.04
N ALA A 390 -6.98 -9.27 14.69
CA ALA A 390 -6.61 -9.51 13.29
C ALA A 390 -7.45 -10.65 12.67
N ALA A 391 -7.70 -11.71 13.41
CA ALA A 391 -8.57 -12.80 12.98
C ALA A 391 -10.02 -12.32 12.77
N GLN A 392 -10.55 -11.51 13.69
CA GLN A 392 -11.88 -10.92 13.58
C GLN A 392 -12.00 -10.00 12.36
N ARG A 393 -11.00 -9.16 12.08
CA ARG A 393 -10.95 -8.33 10.87
C ARG A 393 -11.02 -9.20 9.60
N ARG A 394 -10.31 -10.34 9.57
CA ARG A 394 -10.35 -11.28 8.43
C ARG A 394 -11.74 -11.89 8.23
N ILE A 395 -12.42 -12.26 9.30
CA ILE A 395 -13.81 -12.77 9.24
C ILE A 395 -14.73 -11.70 8.69
N THR A 396 -14.67 -10.48 9.22
CA THR A 396 -15.46 -9.34 8.74
C THR A 396 -15.23 -9.05 7.26
N TYR A 397 -13.98 -9.10 6.82
CA TYR A 397 -13.63 -8.93 5.41
C TYR A 397 -14.17 -10.08 4.54
N GLY A 398 -14.12 -11.32 5.01
CA GLY A 398 -14.69 -12.47 4.32
C GLY A 398 -16.21 -12.34 4.13
N LEU A 399 -16.92 -11.92 5.17
CA LEU A 399 -18.36 -11.64 5.12
C LEU A 399 -18.69 -10.51 4.15
N PHE A 400 -17.88 -9.44 4.16
CA PHE A 400 -18.01 -8.35 3.19
C PHE A 400 -17.83 -8.84 1.75
N LYS A 401 -16.79 -9.62 1.46
CA LYS A 401 -16.56 -10.18 0.13
C LYS A 401 -17.70 -11.10 -0.33
N ALA A 402 -18.25 -11.87 0.58
CA ALA A 402 -19.38 -12.74 0.29
C ALA A 402 -20.72 -11.99 0.12
N GLY A 403 -20.75 -10.67 0.33
CA GLY A 403 -21.97 -9.88 0.29
C GLY A 403 -22.95 -10.20 1.43
N LEU A 404 -22.48 -10.87 2.48
CA LEU A 404 -23.31 -11.27 3.63
C LEU A 404 -23.50 -10.15 4.64
N ILE A 405 -22.67 -9.11 4.62
CA ILE A 405 -22.86 -7.87 5.36
C ILE A 405 -23.46 -6.85 4.39
N ALA A 406 -24.75 -6.64 4.46
CA ALA A 406 -25.51 -5.83 3.50
C ALA A 406 -25.30 -4.32 3.66
N ALA A 407 -24.98 -3.83 4.85
CA ALA A 407 -24.70 -2.42 5.10
C ALA A 407 -23.52 -2.33 6.05
N GLY A 408 -22.43 -1.72 5.58
CA GLY A 408 -21.48 -1.13 6.51
C GLY A 408 -22.21 -0.18 7.45
N PRO A 409 -21.60 0.20 8.57
CA PRO A 409 -22.20 1.16 9.48
C PRO A 409 -22.73 2.31 8.64
N THR A 410 -24.03 2.58 8.76
CA THR A 410 -24.70 3.70 8.11
C THR A 410 -23.75 4.86 8.10
N ARG A 411 -23.49 5.45 6.94
CA ARG A 411 -22.66 6.64 6.85
C ARG A 411 -23.18 7.61 7.89
N VAL A 412 -22.55 7.62 9.05
CA VAL A 412 -22.70 8.73 9.97
C VAL A 412 -22.22 9.89 9.12
N ARG A 413 -23.15 10.72 8.64
CA ARG A 413 -22.80 12.00 8.02
C ARG A 413 -21.86 12.62 9.04
N PRO A 414 -20.57 12.81 8.74
CA PRO A 414 -19.67 13.35 9.73
C PRO A 414 -20.28 14.67 10.15
N ASP A 415 -20.64 14.75 11.42
CA ASP A 415 -20.98 16.01 12.01
C ASP A 415 -19.87 16.97 11.57
N ALA A 416 -20.22 18.11 10.97
CA ALA A 416 -19.28 19.01 10.30
C ALA A 416 -18.12 19.43 11.19
N ARG A 417 -18.17 19.12 12.50
CA ARG A 417 -17.20 19.39 13.53
C ARG A 417 -16.24 18.24 13.87
N ARG A 418 -16.58 16.97 13.58
CA ARG A 418 -15.71 15.80 13.76
C ARG A 418 -15.35 15.21 12.41
N ARG A 419 -14.40 15.85 11.73
CA ARG A 419 -13.78 15.28 10.53
C ARG A 419 -12.88 14.15 10.97
N ASP A 420 -13.29 12.92 10.74
CA ASP A 420 -12.44 11.76 10.88
C ASP A 420 -11.21 11.97 9.99
N ARG A 421 -10.02 12.11 10.62
CA ARG A 421 -8.76 12.33 9.92
C ARG A 421 -8.47 11.22 8.92
N ARG A 422 -9.03 10.01 9.13
CA ARG A 422 -8.94 8.88 8.20
C ARG A 422 -9.78 9.06 6.92
N ALA A 423 -10.85 9.84 6.97
CA ALA A 423 -11.69 10.15 5.82
C ALA A 423 -11.15 11.27 4.93
N HIS A 424 -10.16 12.05 5.40
CA HIS A 424 -9.53 13.11 4.64
C HIS A 424 -8.36 12.59 3.83
N PRO A 425 -8.32 12.92 2.51
CA PRO A 425 -7.14 12.74 1.70
C PRO A 425 -6.05 13.71 2.17
N ARG A 426 -5.34 13.38 3.21
CA ARG A 426 -4.01 13.95 3.40
C ARG A 426 -3.09 13.10 2.54
N HIS A 427 -2.41 13.74 1.61
CA HIS A 427 -1.30 13.13 0.92
C HIS A 427 -0.26 12.68 1.95
N ALA A 428 0.37 11.56 1.74
CA ALA A 428 1.48 11.12 2.59
C ALA A 428 2.63 12.15 2.62
N THR A 429 2.63 13.09 1.66
CA THR A 429 3.63 14.12 1.45
C THR A 429 3.27 15.49 2.02
N THR A 430 2.05 15.74 2.50
CA THR A 430 1.70 17.03 3.08
C THR A 430 1.63 16.94 4.60
N ARG A 431 2.65 17.39 5.27
CA ARG A 431 2.58 17.91 6.64
C ARG A 431 1.76 19.20 6.69
#